data_59f229d67818502187836bf450323e77
#
_entry.id   59f229d67818502187836bf450323e77
#
_cell.length_a   1.000
_cell.length_b   1.000
_cell.length_c   1.000
_cell.angle_alpha   90.00
_cell.angle_beta   90.00
_cell.angle_gamma   90.00
#
_symmetry.space_group_name_H-M   'P 1'
#
loop_
_entity.id
_entity.type
_entity.pdbx_description
1 polymer ?
#
loop_
_entity_poly.entity_id
_entity_poly.type
_entity_poly.pdbx_seq_one_letter_code
_entity_poly.pdbx_strand_id
1 'polypeptide(L)'
;MIEKIVDIDISGKTKMSTFVVYPSDEDVYPVVFLLMDAPGIRQELHDMASRIASCGYYVLCPNPYHRSAKPFKWNKPNLNFIEGLSPEASRELMFENMDKLSNELILGDINCMVEFCDGQSSAKSSSIGLVGYCMSGPFAFYAAGKLPEKVTAAASIHGVKLITEKQDSPHLFSKNVKGELYFGCAETDSYAPLEMIDALEKHLSTTSVDYKIEVFPETHHGFAFPNRGQLYSRVHAETHWFRILDLFSRKLK
;
A
#
# COMPACT_ATOMS: atom_id res chain seq x y z
N MET A 1 -2.90 -1.23 22.49
CA MET A 1 -3.31 -1.51 21.11
C MET A 1 -3.90 -2.91 21.03
N ILE A 2 -4.90 -3.09 20.21
CA ILE A 2 -5.53 -4.38 19.90
C ILE A 2 -4.98 -4.83 18.56
N GLU A 3 -4.45 -6.04 18.52
CA GLU A 3 -3.88 -6.67 17.34
C GLU A 3 -4.56 -8.01 17.11
N LYS A 4 -5.00 -8.27 15.89
CA LYS A 4 -5.63 -9.54 15.53
C LYS A 4 -5.37 -9.89 14.06
N ILE A 5 -5.36 -11.18 13.74
CA ILE A 5 -5.43 -11.66 12.37
C ILE A 5 -6.86 -12.12 12.12
N VAL A 6 -7.46 -11.64 11.05
CA VAL A 6 -8.81 -12.00 10.63
C VAL A 6 -8.79 -12.54 9.20
N ASP A 7 -9.71 -13.41 8.90
CA ASP A 7 -9.95 -13.91 7.54
C ASP A 7 -11.14 -13.17 6.94
N ILE A 8 -10.87 -12.23 6.01
CA ILE A 8 -11.91 -11.49 5.29
C ILE A 8 -12.41 -12.36 4.13
N ASP A 9 -13.71 -12.56 4.04
CA ASP A 9 -14.32 -13.26 2.91
C ASP A 9 -14.22 -12.41 1.62
N ILE A 10 -13.68 -12.98 0.57
CA ILE A 10 -13.56 -12.33 -0.72
C ILE A 10 -14.62 -12.89 -1.68
N SER A 11 -15.79 -12.27 -1.66
CA SER A 11 -16.93 -12.58 -2.53
C SER A 11 -17.35 -14.06 -2.51
N GLY A 12 -17.25 -14.74 -1.33
CA GLY A 12 -17.61 -16.15 -1.17
C GLY A 12 -16.66 -17.14 -1.85
N LYS A 13 -15.52 -16.69 -2.38
CA LYS A 13 -14.59 -17.53 -3.16
C LYS A 13 -13.35 -17.95 -2.40
N THR A 14 -12.82 -17.06 -1.60
CA THR A 14 -11.58 -17.27 -0.83
C THR A 14 -11.55 -16.37 0.39
N LYS A 15 -10.67 -16.69 1.34
CA LYS A 15 -10.45 -15.88 2.53
C LYS A 15 -9.11 -15.18 2.44
N MET A 16 -9.10 -13.90 2.73
CA MET A 16 -7.90 -13.09 2.76
C MET A 16 -7.48 -12.86 4.21
N SER A 17 -6.39 -13.49 4.61
CA SER A 17 -5.77 -13.24 5.91
C SER A 17 -5.31 -11.79 6.00
N THR A 18 -5.77 -11.09 7.01
CA THR A 18 -5.54 -9.65 7.18
C THR A 18 -5.13 -9.36 8.63
N PHE A 19 -4.00 -8.69 8.81
CA PHE A 19 -3.61 -8.15 10.11
C PHE A 19 -4.40 -6.86 10.35
N VAL A 20 -5.05 -6.80 11.50
CA VAL A 20 -5.86 -5.64 11.95
C VAL A 20 -5.29 -5.14 13.25
N VAL A 21 -5.06 -3.82 13.33
CA VAL A 21 -4.55 -3.17 14.54
C VAL A 21 -5.18 -1.79 14.74
N TYR A 22 -5.54 -1.46 16.00
CA TYR A 22 -6.15 -0.19 16.38
C TYR A 22 -5.92 0.09 17.88
N PRO A 23 -6.07 1.35 18.34
CA PRO A 23 -5.66 1.73 19.70
C PRO A 23 -6.42 1.00 20.82
N SER A 24 -7.77 0.95 20.77
CA SER A 24 -8.62 0.32 21.80
C SER A 24 -10.03 0.02 21.26
N ASP A 25 -10.84 -0.71 22.03
CA ASP A 25 -12.28 -0.94 21.71
C ASP A 25 -13.19 0.18 22.23
N GLU A 26 -12.64 1.20 22.90
CA GLU A 26 -13.42 2.24 23.58
C GLU A 26 -13.84 3.39 22.64
N ASP A 27 -13.18 3.52 21.49
CA ASP A 27 -13.35 4.60 20.52
C ASP A 27 -13.55 4.10 19.09
N VAL A 28 -13.89 5.02 18.21
CA VAL A 28 -14.07 4.80 16.77
C VAL A 28 -12.96 5.54 15.99
N TYR A 29 -12.22 4.80 15.18
CA TYR A 29 -11.04 5.32 14.50
C TYR A 29 -11.21 5.36 12.99
N PRO A 30 -10.68 6.41 12.32
CA PRO A 30 -10.62 6.45 10.86
C PRO A 30 -9.83 5.25 10.31
N VAL A 31 -10.32 4.71 9.19
CA VAL A 31 -9.76 3.49 8.59
C VAL A 31 -8.61 3.81 7.63
N VAL A 32 -7.52 3.06 7.76
CA VAL A 32 -6.38 3.08 6.84
C VAL A 32 -6.05 1.65 6.38
N PHE A 33 -5.85 1.46 5.08
CA PHE A 33 -5.32 0.21 4.53
C PHE A 33 -3.84 0.38 4.18
N LEU A 34 -2.99 -0.44 4.78
CA LEU A 34 -1.58 -0.55 4.47
C LEU A 34 -1.38 -1.72 3.52
N LEU A 35 -1.05 -1.42 2.27
CA LEU A 35 -0.87 -2.41 1.21
C LEU A 35 0.61 -2.76 1.06
N MET A 36 0.92 -4.04 1.15
CA MET A 36 2.27 -4.59 1.22
C MET A 36 3.11 -4.39 -0.04
N ASP A 37 4.42 -4.50 0.10
CA ASP A 37 5.37 -4.67 -1.00
C ASP A 37 5.49 -6.14 -1.44
N ALA A 38 6.21 -6.39 -2.53
CA ALA A 38 6.28 -7.71 -3.17
C ALA A 38 6.74 -8.88 -2.28
N PRO A 39 7.65 -8.71 -1.32
CA PRO A 39 8.00 -9.80 -0.39
C PRO A 39 6.84 -10.33 0.46
N GLY A 40 5.73 -9.60 0.55
CA GLY A 40 4.55 -10.09 1.26
C GLY A 40 4.52 -9.76 2.75
N ILE A 41 3.49 -10.29 3.41
CA ILE A 41 3.21 -10.02 4.82
C ILE A 41 4.33 -10.57 5.71
N ARG A 42 4.80 -9.72 6.61
CA ARG A 42 5.87 -10.01 7.57
C ARG A 42 5.80 -9.06 8.77
N GLN A 43 6.57 -9.35 9.82
CA GLN A 43 6.57 -8.54 11.05
C GLN A 43 6.81 -7.06 10.80
N GLU A 44 7.74 -6.70 9.90
CA GLU A 44 8.00 -5.31 9.54
C GLU A 44 6.74 -4.56 9.09
N LEU A 45 5.86 -5.20 8.31
CA LEU A 45 4.58 -4.60 7.90
C LEU A 45 3.57 -4.51 9.05
N HIS A 46 3.59 -5.48 9.98
CA HIS A 46 2.79 -5.39 11.20
C HIS A 46 3.26 -4.21 12.08
N ASP A 47 4.58 -4.04 12.22
CA ASP A 47 5.15 -2.91 12.97
C ASP A 47 4.79 -1.56 12.32
N MET A 48 4.81 -1.50 10.97
CA MET A 48 4.37 -0.32 10.21
C MET A 48 2.88 -0.04 10.40
N ALA A 49 2.04 -1.06 10.38
CA ALA A 49 0.60 -0.92 10.66
C ALA A 49 0.35 -0.44 12.09
N SER A 50 1.08 -0.99 13.06
CA SER A 50 1.01 -0.58 14.46
C SER A 50 1.48 0.86 14.67
N ARG A 51 2.47 1.33 13.90
CA ARG A 51 2.88 2.74 13.89
C ARG A 51 1.74 3.67 13.43
N ILE A 52 1.01 3.31 12.38
CA ILE A 52 -0.15 4.09 11.92
C ILE A 52 -1.25 4.05 12.99
N ALA A 53 -1.54 2.87 13.54
CA ALA A 53 -2.57 2.70 14.57
C ALA A 53 -2.27 3.52 15.83
N SER A 54 -1.00 3.63 16.24
CA SER A 54 -0.60 4.46 17.39
C SER A 54 -0.91 5.95 17.21
N CYS A 55 -1.13 6.39 15.98
CA CYS A 55 -1.58 7.74 15.64
C CYS A 55 -3.12 7.89 15.62
N GLY A 56 -3.88 6.88 16.07
CA GLY A 56 -5.32 6.93 16.20
C GLY A 56 -6.07 6.50 14.94
N TYR A 57 -5.64 5.41 14.31
CA TYR A 57 -6.28 4.82 13.13
C TYR A 57 -6.64 3.35 13.35
N TYR A 58 -7.69 2.89 12.67
CA TYR A 58 -8.03 1.49 12.52
C TYR A 58 -7.35 0.97 11.24
N VAL A 59 -6.34 0.12 11.38
CA VAL A 59 -5.46 -0.24 10.27
C VAL A 59 -5.68 -1.69 9.86
N LEU A 60 -5.83 -1.91 8.54
CA LEU A 60 -5.82 -3.22 7.90
C LEU A 60 -4.56 -3.39 7.06
N CYS A 61 -3.85 -4.51 7.25
CA CYS A 61 -2.73 -4.92 6.42
C CYS A 61 -3.06 -6.29 5.79
N PRO A 62 -3.67 -6.31 4.59
CA PRO A 62 -4.15 -7.52 3.93
C PRO A 62 -3.02 -8.30 3.27
N ASN A 63 -3.24 -9.61 3.06
CA ASN A 63 -2.39 -10.45 2.23
C ASN A 63 -3.01 -10.66 0.84
N PRO A 64 -2.71 -9.85 -0.19
CA PRO A 64 -3.25 -9.99 -1.53
C PRO A 64 -2.83 -11.28 -2.26
N TYR A 65 -1.84 -12.01 -1.73
CA TYR A 65 -1.44 -13.31 -2.25
C TYR A 65 -2.33 -14.48 -1.78
N HIS A 66 -3.46 -14.19 -1.14
CA HIS A 66 -4.42 -15.21 -0.67
C HIS A 66 -4.95 -16.14 -1.78
N ARG A 67 -4.85 -15.70 -3.05
CA ARG A 67 -5.20 -16.51 -4.23
C ARG A 67 -4.08 -17.47 -4.67
N SER A 68 -2.90 -17.35 -4.06
CA SER A 68 -1.76 -18.19 -4.42
C SER A 68 -1.77 -19.49 -3.64
N ALA A 69 -1.66 -20.60 -4.35
CA ALA A 69 -1.61 -21.93 -3.74
C ALA A 69 -0.32 -22.20 -2.93
N LYS A 70 0.70 -21.35 -3.08
CA LYS A 70 2.00 -21.49 -2.43
C LYS A 70 2.31 -20.24 -1.61
N PRO A 71 1.89 -20.18 -0.33
CA PRO A 71 2.38 -19.15 0.57
C PRO A 71 3.88 -19.30 0.77
N PHE A 72 4.59 -18.18 0.89
CA PHE A 72 6.03 -18.19 1.11
C PHE A 72 6.41 -17.34 2.32
N LYS A 73 7.50 -17.73 2.97
CA LYS A 73 8.10 -16.99 4.08
C LYS A 73 9.55 -16.67 3.73
N TRP A 74 9.89 -15.40 3.80
CA TRP A 74 11.27 -14.98 3.64
C TRP A 74 12.12 -15.31 4.86
N ASN A 75 13.41 -15.61 4.65
CA ASN A 75 14.34 -15.69 5.75
C ASN A 75 14.52 -14.31 6.39
N LYS A 76 14.58 -14.26 7.70
CA LYS A 76 14.83 -13.04 8.46
C LYS A 76 16.33 -12.91 8.79
N PRO A 77 16.83 -11.66 8.86
CA PRO A 77 16.18 -10.36 8.64
C PRO A 77 16.27 -9.85 7.19
N ASN A 78 17.05 -10.51 6.32
CA ASN A 78 17.60 -9.88 5.12
C ASN A 78 16.70 -9.96 3.87
N LEU A 79 15.60 -10.69 3.90
CA LEU A 79 14.71 -10.90 2.74
C LEU A 79 15.45 -11.38 1.46
N ASN A 80 16.54 -12.15 1.64
CA ASN A 80 17.38 -12.57 0.52
C ASN A 80 16.82 -13.78 -0.22
N PHE A 81 16.10 -14.65 0.49
CA PHE A 81 15.49 -15.85 -0.08
C PHE A 81 14.30 -16.32 0.76
N ILE A 82 13.43 -17.08 0.14
CA ILE A 82 12.32 -17.79 0.78
C ILE A 82 12.86 -19.08 1.38
N GLU A 83 12.39 -19.43 2.57
CA GLU A 83 12.82 -20.65 3.26
C GLU A 83 12.66 -21.87 2.35
N GLY A 84 13.76 -22.60 2.16
CA GLY A 84 13.82 -23.80 1.31
C GLY A 84 14.07 -23.54 -0.19
N LEU A 85 14.27 -22.29 -0.60
CA LEU A 85 14.56 -21.92 -2.00
C LEU A 85 15.90 -21.18 -2.13
N SER A 86 16.51 -21.24 -3.32
CA SER A 86 17.64 -20.35 -3.65
C SER A 86 17.15 -18.88 -3.78
N PRO A 87 18.08 -17.90 -3.73
CA PRO A 87 17.74 -16.50 -3.96
C PRO A 87 17.04 -16.26 -5.31
N GLU A 88 17.50 -16.92 -6.37
CA GLU A 88 16.94 -16.82 -7.73
C GLU A 88 15.51 -17.38 -7.76
N ALA A 89 15.30 -18.61 -7.27
CA ALA A 89 13.99 -19.25 -7.22
C ALA A 89 13.00 -18.47 -6.32
N SER A 90 13.52 -17.86 -5.25
CA SER A 90 12.72 -16.99 -4.39
C SER A 90 12.22 -15.75 -5.12
N ARG A 91 13.08 -15.13 -5.92
CA ARG A 91 12.76 -13.97 -6.72
C ARG A 91 11.75 -14.31 -7.83
N GLU A 92 11.95 -15.43 -8.52
CA GLU A 92 11.02 -15.92 -9.54
C GLU A 92 9.62 -16.14 -8.95
N LEU A 93 9.52 -16.87 -7.83
CA LEU A 93 8.23 -17.12 -7.16
C LEU A 93 7.56 -15.80 -6.70
N MET A 94 8.32 -14.84 -6.22
CA MET A 94 7.80 -13.52 -5.86
C MET A 94 7.18 -12.83 -7.08
N PHE A 95 7.87 -12.77 -8.21
CA PHE A 95 7.36 -12.16 -9.44
C PHE A 95 6.15 -12.91 -10.00
N GLU A 96 6.16 -14.25 -9.99
CA GLU A 96 5.00 -15.05 -10.38
C GLU A 96 3.75 -14.70 -9.56
N ASN A 97 3.89 -14.45 -8.26
CA ASN A 97 2.75 -14.04 -7.43
C ASN A 97 2.32 -12.60 -7.71
N MET A 98 3.26 -11.70 -7.94
CA MET A 98 2.95 -10.33 -8.35
C MET A 98 2.18 -10.27 -9.68
N ASP A 99 2.59 -11.06 -10.66
CA ASP A 99 2.00 -11.04 -12.00
C ASP A 99 0.56 -11.61 -12.05
N LYS A 100 0.15 -12.32 -11.00
CA LYS A 100 -1.25 -12.76 -10.81
C LYS A 100 -2.17 -11.66 -10.29
N LEU A 101 -1.61 -10.53 -9.84
CA LEU A 101 -2.38 -9.42 -9.32
C LEU A 101 -2.64 -8.37 -10.43
N SER A 102 -3.79 -7.72 -10.35
CA SER A 102 -4.13 -6.57 -11.18
C SER A 102 -4.80 -5.49 -10.32
N ASN A 103 -4.87 -4.28 -10.84
CA ASN A 103 -5.55 -3.18 -10.15
C ASN A 103 -7.02 -3.52 -9.89
N GLU A 104 -7.70 -4.16 -10.85
CA GLU A 104 -9.11 -4.58 -10.70
C GLU A 104 -9.30 -5.66 -9.64
N LEU A 105 -8.41 -6.68 -9.58
CA LEU A 105 -8.49 -7.72 -8.55
C LEU A 105 -8.34 -7.13 -7.14
N ILE A 106 -7.36 -6.25 -6.96
CA ILE A 106 -7.11 -5.61 -5.66
C ILE A 106 -8.22 -4.62 -5.30
N LEU A 107 -8.82 -3.94 -6.28
CA LEU A 107 -10.00 -3.12 -6.04
C LEU A 107 -11.16 -3.96 -5.47
N GLY A 108 -11.37 -5.17 -5.98
CA GLY A 108 -12.33 -6.12 -5.41
C GLY A 108 -12.02 -6.47 -3.96
N ASP A 109 -10.76 -6.71 -3.63
CA ASP A 109 -10.33 -6.97 -2.25
C ASP A 109 -10.55 -5.75 -1.35
N ILE A 110 -10.26 -4.54 -1.84
CA ILE A 110 -10.50 -3.28 -1.13
C ILE A 110 -11.99 -3.10 -0.81
N ASN A 111 -12.89 -3.40 -1.73
CA ASN A 111 -14.33 -3.34 -1.48
C ASN A 111 -14.75 -4.31 -0.35
N CYS A 112 -14.28 -5.56 -0.37
CA CYS A 112 -14.54 -6.51 0.71
C CYS A 112 -13.97 -6.05 2.07
N MET A 113 -12.80 -5.38 2.06
CA MET A 113 -12.25 -4.78 3.29
C MET A 113 -13.10 -3.61 3.81
N VAL A 114 -13.65 -2.79 2.92
CA VAL A 114 -14.59 -1.71 3.30
C VAL A 114 -15.83 -2.31 3.94
N GLU A 115 -16.46 -3.31 3.32
CA GLU A 115 -17.61 -4.02 3.86
C GLU A 115 -17.31 -4.67 5.21
N PHE A 116 -16.12 -5.26 5.37
CA PHE A 116 -15.67 -5.76 6.68
C PHE A 116 -15.61 -4.65 7.73
N CYS A 117 -15.04 -3.49 7.39
CA CYS A 117 -14.94 -2.35 8.30
C CYS A 117 -16.32 -1.77 8.67
N ASP A 118 -17.28 -1.74 7.75
CA ASP A 118 -18.66 -1.29 8.00
C ASP A 118 -19.35 -2.11 9.10
N GLY A 119 -18.92 -3.36 9.31
CA GLY A 119 -19.37 -4.24 10.39
C GLY A 119 -18.60 -4.13 11.72
N GLN A 120 -17.57 -3.27 11.81
CA GLN A 120 -16.73 -3.14 13.02
C GLN A 120 -17.10 -1.88 13.82
N SER A 121 -17.43 -2.04 15.11
CA SER A 121 -17.82 -0.93 15.99
C SER A 121 -16.73 0.13 16.18
N SER A 122 -15.45 -0.26 16.11
CA SER A 122 -14.29 0.63 16.30
C SER A 122 -13.75 1.23 14.99
N ALA A 123 -14.37 0.95 13.83
CA ALA A 123 -13.92 1.43 12.53
C ALA A 123 -14.87 2.51 11.97
N LYS A 124 -14.34 3.70 11.66
CA LYS A 124 -15.04 4.76 10.93
C LYS A 124 -14.66 4.66 9.45
N SER A 125 -15.44 3.91 8.69
CA SER A 125 -15.21 3.58 7.28
C SER A 125 -15.94 4.49 6.28
N SER A 126 -16.58 5.58 6.74
CA SER A 126 -17.24 6.56 5.85
C SER A 126 -16.27 7.15 4.82
N SER A 127 -15.01 7.36 5.22
CA SER A 127 -13.86 7.67 4.37
C SER A 127 -12.67 6.83 4.80
N ILE A 128 -11.81 6.46 3.85
CA ILE A 128 -10.63 5.64 4.10
C ILE A 128 -9.37 6.25 3.54
N GLY A 129 -8.24 5.95 4.17
CA GLY A 129 -6.90 6.21 3.68
C GLY A 129 -6.24 4.95 3.14
N LEU A 130 -5.41 5.11 2.12
CA LEU A 130 -4.60 4.02 1.55
C LEU A 130 -3.13 4.41 1.55
N VAL A 131 -2.26 3.49 1.90
CA VAL A 131 -0.83 3.59 1.59
C VAL A 131 -0.36 2.29 0.96
N GLY A 132 0.18 2.38 -0.26
CA GLY A 132 0.74 1.26 -1.00
C GLY A 132 2.24 1.41 -1.22
N TYR A 133 2.97 0.33 -0.97
CA TYR A 133 4.41 0.27 -1.16
C TYR A 133 4.77 -0.55 -2.39
N CYS A 134 5.75 -0.12 -3.20
CA CYS A 134 6.27 -0.87 -4.33
C CYS A 134 5.14 -1.27 -5.31
N MET A 135 4.89 -2.58 -5.45
CA MET A 135 3.83 -3.13 -6.30
C MET A 135 2.43 -2.65 -5.94
N SER A 136 2.21 -2.22 -4.69
CA SER A 136 0.90 -1.78 -4.21
C SER A 136 0.68 -0.27 -4.34
N GLY A 137 1.68 0.49 -4.74
CA GLY A 137 1.53 1.91 -5.07
C GLY A 137 0.43 2.18 -6.10
N PRO A 138 0.43 1.48 -7.26
CA PRO A 138 -0.64 1.62 -8.25
C PRO A 138 -2.01 1.18 -7.73
N PHE A 139 -2.09 0.20 -6.82
CA PHE A 139 -3.37 -0.22 -6.24
C PHE A 139 -4.02 0.88 -5.40
N ALA A 140 -3.23 1.59 -4.58
CA ALA A 140 -3.71 2.72 -3.81
C ALA A 140 -4.18 3.87 -4.71
N PHE A 141 -3.42 4.20 -5.74
CA PHE A 141 -3.78 5.23 -6.72
C PHE A 141 -5.02 4.85 -7.53
N TYR A 142 -5.09 3.60 -8.02
CA TYR A 142 -6.24 3.10 -8.76
C TYR A 142 -7.53 3.14 -7.94
N ALA A 143 -7.46 2.68 -6.69
CA ALA A 143 -8.61 2.70 -5.79
C ALA A 143 -9.11 4.13 -5.52
N ALA A 144 -8.21 5.12 -5.41
CA ALA A 144 -8.60 6.51 -5.27
C ALA A 144 -9.42 7.02 -6.47
N GLY A 145 -9.08 6.59 -7.69
CA GLY A 145 -9.83 6.95 -8.90
C GLY A 145 -11.13 6.17 -9.12
N LYS A 146 -11.22 4.95 -8.56
CA LYS A 146 -12.40 4.06 -8.73
C LYS A 146 -13.41 4.17 -7.59
N LEU A 147 -12.97 4.60 -6.41
CA LEU A 147 -13.79 4.79 -5.22
C LEU A 147 -13.67 6.23 -4.67
N PRO A 148 -13.92 7.26 -5.50
CA PRO A 148 -13.64 8.66 -5.15
C PRO A 148 -14.44 9.16 -3.94
N GLU A 149 -15.59 8.56 -3.66
CA GLU A 149 -16.42 8.92 -2.50
C GLU A 149 -15.93 8.27 -1.19
N LYS A 150 -15.11 7.23 -1.29
CA LYS A 150 -14.58 6.47 -0.15
C LYS A 150 -13.12 6.80 0.14
N VAL A 151 -12.27 6.88 -0.89
CA VAL A 151 -10.83 7.10 -0.74
C VAL A 151 -10.54 8.59 -0.75
N THR A 152 -10.35 9.17 0.43
CA THR A 152 -10.07 10.60 0.59
C THR A 152 -8.58 10.92 0.71
N ALA A 153 -7.74 9.89 0.92
CA ALA A 153 -6.30 10.00 0.99
C ALA A 153 -5.64 8.75 0.41
N ALA A 154 -4.73 8.89 -0.55
CA ALA A 154 -3.96 7.76 -1.06
C ALA A 154 -2.48 8.11 -1.23
N ALA A 155 -1.61 7.26 -0.69
CA ALA A 155 -0.16 7.40 -0.79
C ALA A 155 0.45 6.21 -1.55
N SER A 156 1.38 6.50 -2.43
CA SER A 156 2.20 5.53 -3.17
C SER A 156 3.66 5.78 -2.84
N ILE A 157 4.31 4.82 -2.18
CA ILE A 157 5.71 4.95 -1.76
C ILE A 157 6.58 4.02 -2.62
N HIS A 158 7.56 4.59 -3.33
CA HIS A 158 8.33 3.93 -4.40
C HIS A 158 7.46 3.00 -5.26
N GLY A 159 6.28 3.51 -5.64
CA GLY A 159 5.29 2.75 -6.39
C GLY A 159 5.71 2.53 -7.84
N VAL A 160 5.55 1.29 -8.30
CA VAL A 160 5.88 0.88 -9.67
C VAL A 160 4.64 0.97 -10.57
N LYS A 161 4.82 0.99 -11.90
CA LYS A 161 3.71 0.89 -12.87
C LYS A 161 2.57 1.90 -12.64
N LEU A 162 2.90 3.12 -12.21
CA LEU A 162 1.90 4.19 -11.97
C LEU A 162 1.30 4.72 -13.28
N ILE A 163 2.06 4.63 -14.37
CA ILE A 163 1.61 4.83 -15.75
C ILE A 163 1.98 3.59 -16.56
N THR A 164 1.02 3.02 -17.26
CA THR A 164 1.19 1.90 -18.18
C THR A 164 0.21 2.02 -19.35
N GLU A 165 0.38 1.22 -20.39
CA GLU A 165 -0.55 1.14 -21.52
C GLU A 165 -1.76 0.21 -21.25
N LYS A 166 -1.84 -0.39 -20.06
CA LYS A 166 -2.96 -1.26 -19.68
C LYS A 166 -4.23 -0.45 -19.47
N GLN A 167 -5.38 -1.05 -19.75
CA GLN A 167 -6.69 -0.42 -19.54
C GLN A 167 -7.01 -0.14 -18.07
N ASP A 168 -6.41 -0.89 -17.14
CA ASP A 168 -6.51 -0.69 -15.70
C ASP A 168 -5.35 0.16 -15.13
N SER A 169 -4.62 0.90 -15.98
CA SER A 169 -3.56 1.79 -15.50
C SER A 169 -4.14 2.91 -14.62
N PRO A 170 -3.60 3.13 -13.41
CA PRO A 170 -4.22 4.02 -12.43
C PRO A 170 -4.34 5.47 -12.91
N HIS A 171 -3.38 5.97 -13.70
CA HIS A 171 -3.41 7.34 -14.21
C HIS A 171 -4.65 7.65 -15.08
N LEU A 172 -5.24 6.63 -15.74
CA LEU A 172 -6.44 6.81 -16.57
C LEU A 172 -7.67 7.25 -15.76
N PHE A 173 -7.67 6.97 -14.45
CA PHE A 173 -8.77 7.26 -13.53
C PHE A 173 -8.48 8.46 -12.62
N SER A 174 -7.35 9.13 -12.80
CA SER A 174 -6.93 10.27 -11.95
C SER A 174 -7.96 11.40 -11.93
N LYS A 175 -8.64 11.69 -13.04
CA LYS A 175 -9.68 12.74 -13.12
C LYS A 175 -10.88 12.50 -12.21
N ASN A 176 -11.08 11.26 -11.75
CA ASN A 176 -12.19 10.92 -10.85
C ASN A 176 -11.80 11.10 -9.37
N VAL A 177 -10.51 11.21 -9.07
CA VAL A 177 -10.05 11.35 -7.69
C VAL A 177 -10.58 12.62 -7.07
N LYS A 178 -11.22 12.50 -5.91
CA LYS A 178 -11.72 13.61 -5.09
C LYS A 178 -10.87 13.88 -3.86
N GLY A 179 -10.10 12.87 -3.45
CA GLY A 179 -9.15 12.96 -2.35
C GLY A 179 -7.82 13.55 -2.76
N GLU A 180 -6.85 13.47 -1.86
CA GLU A 180 -5.47 13.90 -2.09
C GLU A 180 -4.56 12.70 -2.35
N LEU A 181 -3.66 12.85 -3.31
CA LEU A 181 -2.65 11.84 -3.67
C LEU A 181 -1.25 12.28 -3.22
N TYR A 182 -0.50 11.35 -2.67
CA TYR A 182 0.91 11.54 -2.36
C TYR A 182 1.76 10.46 -3.01
N PHE A 183 2.82 10.87 -3.70
CA PHE A 183 3.79 9.96 -4.31
C PHE A 183 5.18 10.25 -3.74
N GLY A 184 5.70 9.33 -2.93
CA GLY A 184 7.07 9.37 -2.42
C GLY A 184 7.96 8.47 -3.27
N CYS A 185 8.82 9.05 -4.09
CA CYS A 185 9.61 8.36 -5.10
C CYS A 185 11.08 8.30 -4.70
N ALA A 186 11.79 7.23 -5.07
CA ALA A 186 13.24 7.18 -4.94
C ALA A 186 13.91 7.79 -6.17
N GLU A 187 15.04 8.45 -5.98
CA GLU A 187 15.81 9.05 -7.10
C GLU A 187 16.39 7.99 -8.03
N THR A 188 16.93 6.91 -7.45
CA THR A 188 17.53 5.81 -8.22
C THR A 188 16.66 4.55 -8.08
N ASP A 189 15.76 4.34 -9.04
CA ASP A 189 14.81 3.23 -8.99
C ASP A 189 14.60 2.61 -10.37
N SER A 190 15.14 1.42 -10.59
CA SER A 190 14.99 0.71 -11.86
C SER A 190 13.57 0.14 -12.09
N TYR A 191 12.74 0.05 -11.06
CA TYR A 191 11.35 -0.40 -11.16
C TYR A 191 10.37 0.75 -11.35
N ALA A 192 10.78 1.96 -10.93
CA ALA A 192 10.00 3.18 -11.02
C ALA A 192 10.92 4.34 -11.48
N PRO A 193 11.42 4.31 -12.73
CA PRO A 193 12.39 5.28 -13.21
C PRO A 193 11.83 6.70 -13.25
N LEU A 194 12.70 7.71 -13.17
CA LEU A 194 12.29 9.12 -13.13
C LEU A 194 11.47 9.52 -14.35
N GLU A 195 11.70 8.91 -15.52
CA GLU A 195 10.93 9.15 -16.74
C GLU A 195 9.43 8.78 -16.54
N MET A 196 9.15 7.72 -15.77
CA MET A 196 7.76 7.39 -15.40
C MET A 196 7.18 8.41 -14.42
N ILE A 197 7.98 8.91 -13.49
CA ILE A 197 7.57 9.94 -12.52
C ILE A 197 7.30 11.27 -13.24
N ASP A 198 8.16 11.68 -14.16
CA ASP A 198 7.98 12.88 -14.99
C ASP A 198 6.72 12.77 -15.86
N ALA A 199 6.46 11.59 -16.44
CA ALA A 199 5.24 11.33 -17.19
C ALA A 199 3.99 11.42 -16.30
N LEU A 200 4.06 10.93 -15.06
CA LEU A 200 3.00 11.03 -14.07
C LEU A 200 2.73 12.48 -13.69
N GLU A 201 3.77 13.24 -13.37
CA GLU A 201 3.68 14.68 -13.06
C GLU A 201 3.01 15.44 -14.21
N LYS A 202 3.50 15.23 -15.44
CA LYS A 202 2.93 15.84 -16.64
C LYS A 202 1.45 15.50 -16.84
N HIS A 203 1.07 14.23 -16.57
CA HIS A 203 -0.32 13.79 -16.67
C HIS A 203 -1.19 14.47 -15.60
N LEU A 204 -0.78 14.38 -14.33
CA LEU A 204 -1.55 14.91 -13.20
C LEU A 204 -1.71 16.43 -13.28
N SER A 205 -0.71 17.16 -13.77
CA SER A 205 -0.78 18.62 -13.98
C SER A 205 -1.88 19.06 -14.96
N THR A 206 -2.40 18.15 -15.78
CA THR A 206 -3.56 18.40 -16.67
C THR A 206 -4.91 18.12 -16.01
N THR A 207 -4.92 17.70 -14.76
CA THR A 207 -6.12 17.36 -13.99
C THR A 207 -6.37 18.37 -12.87
N SER A 208 -7.51 18.28 -12.22
CA SER A 208 -7.83 19.08 -11.03
C SER A 208 -7.56 18.35 -9.71
N VAL A 209 -6.91 17.18 -9.76
CA VAL A 209 -6.64 16.39 -8.57
C VAL A 209 -5.62 17.10 -7.66
N ASP A 210 -5.86 17.04 -6.36
CA ASP A 210 -4.91 17.49 -5.35
C ASP A 210 -3.82 16.42 -5.18
N TYR A 211 -2.57 16.74 -5.53
CA TYR A 211 -1.48 15.78 -5.46
C TYR A 211 -0.15 16.40 -5.08
N LYS A 212 0.72 15.58 -4.53
CA LYS A 212 2.14 15.89 -4.33
C LYS A 212 3.01 14.74 -4.79
N ILE A 213 4.00 15.03 -5.62
CA ILE A 213 5.11 14.14 -5.96
C ILE A 213 6.37 14.65 -5.25
N GLU A 214 7.10 13.76 -4.57
CA GLU A 214 8.34 14.08 -3.87
C GLU A 214 9.37 13.02 -4.20
N VAL A 215 10.47 13.44 -4.86
CA VAL A 215 11.60 12.56 -5.15
C VAL A 215 12.62 12.73 -4.03
N PHE A 216 12.96 11.63 -3.37
CA PHE A 216 13.94 11.60 -2.30
C PHE A 216 15.35 11.42 -2.87
N PRO A 217 16.26 12.38 -2.68
CA PRO A 217 17.60 12.31 -3.23
C PRO A 217 18.41 11.16 -2.59
N GLU A 218 19.37 10.62 -3.33
CA GLU A 218 20.28 9.56 -2.88
C GLU A 218 19.57 8.30 -2.34
N THR A 219 18.31 8.05 -2.75
CA THR A 219 17.54 6.88 -2.31
C THR A 219 17.36 5.89 -3.44
N HIS A 220 17.13 4.62 -3.05
CA HIS A 220 16.86 3.50 -3.93
C HIS A 220 15.49 2.89 -3.64
N HIS A 221 15.03 2.03 -4.56
CA HIS A 221 13.79 1.26 -4.36
C HIS A 221 13.79 0.52 -3.01
N GLY A 222 12.77 0.74 -2.19
CA GLY A 222 12.67 0.15 -0.85
C GLY A 222 13.28 0.98 0.27
N PHE A 223 13.67 2.23 0.04
CA PHE A 223 14.29 3.14 1.02
C PHE A 223 13.50 3.27 2.33
N ALA A 224 12.20 3.02 2.30
CA ALA A 224 11.30 3.17 3.44
C ALA A 224 11.34 1.98 4.44
N PHE A 225 12.00 0.87 4.08
CA PHE A 225 11.99 -0.38 4.84
C PHE A 225 13.30 -0.63 5.60
N PRO A 226 13.31 -0.62 6.95
CA PRO A 226 14.52 -0.88 7.75
C PRO A 226 15.22 -2.21 7.41
N ASN A 227 14.47 -3.25 7.08
CA ASN A 227 15.04 -4.57 6.77
C ASN A 227 15.66 -4.68 5.36
N ARG A 228 15.75 -3.58 4.61
CA ARG A 228 16.43 -3.52 3.29
C ARG A 228 17.91 -3.18 3.39
N GLY A 229 18.49 -3.17 4.58
CA GLY A 229 19.91 -2.95 4.81
C GLY A 229 20.39 -1.62 4.21
N GLN A 230 21.34 -1.68 3.27
CA GLN A 230 21.93 -0.48 2.66
C GLN A 230 20.96 0.34 1.79
N LEU A 231 19.83 -0.23 1.38
CA LEU A 231 18.79 0.50 0.63
C LEU A 231 17.95 1.39 1.57
N TYR A 232 17.92 1.08 2.86
CA TYR A 232 17.17 1.87 3.84
C TYR A 232 17.81 3.23 4.08
N SER A 233 17.03 4.27 3.92
CA SER A 233 17.44 5.64 4.25
C SER A 233 16.58 6.16 5.40
N ARG A 234 17.12 6.13 6.63
CA ARG A 234 16.37 6.53 7.83
C ARG A 234 15.77 7.91 7.71
N VAL A 235 16.53 8.88 7.22
CA VAL A 235 16.07 10.28 7.09
C VAL A 235 14.85 10.36 6.18
N HIS A 236 14.92 9.75 5.00
CA HIS A 236 13.84 9.78 4.03
C HIS A 236 12.68 8.88 4.43
N ALA A 237 12.95 7.76 5.11
CA ALA A 237 11.92 6.92 5.72
C ALA A 237 11.13 7.69 6.79
N GLU A 238 11.77 8.47 7.67
CA GLU A 238 11.04 9.30 8.63
C GLU A 238 10.30 10.47 7.95
N THR A 239 10.86 11.03 6.89
CA THR A 239 10.18 12.08 6.11
C THR A 239 8.92 11.55 5.46
N HIS A 240 8.97 10.35 4.81
CA HIS A 240 7.76 9.78 4.21
C HIS A 240 6.70 9.45 5.27
N TRP A 241 7.09 8.98 6.47
CA TRP A 241 6.17 8.76 7.59
C TRP A 241 5.45 10.05 7.98
N PHE A 242 6.20 11.14 8.11
CA PHE A 242 5.61 12.45 8.39
C PHE A 242 4.59 12.83 7.31
N ARG A 243 4.92 12.64 6.03
CA ARG A 243 4.03 12.99 4.91
C ARG A 243 2.73 12.21 4.92
N ILE A 244 2.80 10.87 5.08
CA ILE A 244 1.58 10.05 5.05
C ILE A 244 0.70 10.27 6.29
N LEU A 245 1.29 10.46 7.46
CA LEU A 245 0.54 10.73 8.68
C LEU A 245 -0.10 12.13 8.66
N ASP A 246 0.59 13.13 8.11
CA ASP A 246 0.02 14.46 7.87
C ASP A 246 -1.17 14.38 6.88
N LEU A 247 -0.99 13.69 5.74
CA LEU A 247 -2.05 13.44 4.77
C LEU A 247 -3.28 12.81 5.43
N PHE A 248 -3.10 11.73 6.19
CA PHE A 248 -4.20 11.06 6.87
C PHE A 248 -4.85 11.96 7.94
N SER A 249 -4.06 12.73 8.67
CA SER A 249 -4.58 13.66 9.68
C SER A 249 -5.48 14.74 9.08
N ARG A 250 -5.13 15.28 7.92
CA ARG A 250 -5.91 16.32 7.23
C ARG A 250 -7.17 15.81 6.53
N LYS A 251 -7.17 14.55 6.10
CA LYS A 251 -8.23 14.01 5.23
C LYS A 251 -9.17 13.01 5.89
N LEU A 252 -8.80 12.44 7.03
CA LEU A 252 -9.58 11.38 7.68
C LEU A 252 -10.12 11.75 9.08
N LYS A 253 -9.55 12.77 9.73
CA LYS A 253 -9.93 13.21 11.08
C LYS A 253 -10.88 14.40 11.09
#